data_c85bdb8be28912d866cc8d95b32e6c46
#
_entry.id   c85bdb8be28912d866cc8d95b32e6c46
#
_cell.length_a   1.000
_cell.length_b   1.000
_cell.length_c   1.000
_cell.angle_alpha   90.00
_cell.angle_beta   90.00
_cell.angle_gamma   90.00
#
_symmetry.space_group_name_H-M   'P 1'
#
loop_
_entity.id
_entity.type
_entity.pdbx_description
1 polymer ?
#
loop_
_entity_poly.entity_id
_entity_poly.type
_entity_poly.pdbx_seq_one_letter_code
_entity_poly.pdbx_strand_id
1 'polypeptide(L)'
;MLVKVFGAAVQGIDALVVTIEVNCSQGIRFFMVGLPDAAVKESHERIVSAVEHNGYRFPRKQVIVNMSPADIRKEGAAYDLPLAVGILASDEKIETGKLSEYMLMGELSLDGSILPIKGALPIAIKAREEGFKGLIIPKANVREAAVVNHLDVYGVENITEVIRFLNGEIELEPTVIDTRAEFFREYTHFDLDFSDVKGQESVKRAFEVAAAGGHNIILIGPPGAGKSMMAKRIASIMPPLTLQEALETTKIHSVAGKMERGSSLLSQRPFRAPHPT
;
A
#
# COMPACT_ATOMS: atom_id res chain seq x y z
N MET A 1 -16.31 23.75 -11.37
CA MET A 1 -15.71 24.25 -10.11
C MET A 1 -14.31 23.65 -9.98
N LEU A 2 -13.32 24.37 -9.45
CA LEU A 2 -12.00 23.80 -9.14
C LEU A 2 -12.05 23.05 -7.82
N VAL A 3 -11.64 21.78 -7.84
CA VAL A 3 -11.63 20.89 -6.66
C VAL A 3 -10.22 20.35 -6.45
N LYS A 4 -9.83 20.13 -5.20
CA LYS A 4 -8.57 19.50 -4.81
C LYS A 4 -8.87 18.18 -4.09
N VAL A 5 -8.17 17.14 -4.51
CA VAL A 5 -8.17 15.81 -3.88
C VAL A 5 -6.71 15.41 -3.66
N PHE A 6 -6.44 14.59 -2.68
CA PHE A 6 -5.09 14.22 -2.29
C PHE A 6 -4.85 12.72 -2.48
N GLY A 7 -3.75 12.40 -3.11
CA GLY A 7 -3.20 11.07 -3.23
C GLY A 7 -1.72 11.07 -2.86
N ALA A 8 -1.00 10.00 -3.18
CA ALA A 8 0.43 9.91 -2.92
C ALA A 8 1.19 9.23 -4.06
N ALA A 9 2.43 9.62 -4.27
CA ALA A 9 3.39 8.94 -5.12
C ALA A 9 4.41 8.20 -4.25
N VAL A 10 4.65 6.93 -4.54
CA VAL A 10 5.71 6.16 -3.88
C VAL A 10 7.02 6.41 -4.61
N GLN A 11 8.04 6.84 -3.87
CA GLN A 11 9.40 7.07 -4.38
C GLN A 11 10.42 6.34 -3.50
N GLY A 12 11.09 5.34 -4.06
CA GLY A 12 11.92 4.43 -3.28
C GLY A 12 11.07 3.65 -2.27
N ILE A 13 11.28 3.87 -0.97
CA ILE A 13 10.51 3.24 0.11
C ILE A 13 9.59 4.24 0.84
N ASP A 14 9.58 5.51 0.42
CA ASP A 14 8.79 6.57 1.02
C ASP A 14 7.67 7.02 0.08
N ALA A 15 6.76 7.83 0.59
CA ALA A 15 5.68 8.40 -0.19
C ALA A 15 5.72 9.94 -0.12
N LEU A 16 5.23 10.58 -1.18
CA LEU A 16 5.09 12.03 -1.29
C LEU A 16 3.64 12.36 -1.64
N VAL A 17 3.10 13.40 -1.04
CA VAL A 17 1.73 13.85 -1.34
C VAL A 17 1.63 14.34 -2.77
N VAL A 18 0.59 13.89 -3.45
CA VAL A 18 0.18 14.38 -4.77
C VAL A 18 -1.14 15.11 -4.62
N THR A 19 -1.13 16.41 -4.89
CA THR A 19 -2.35 17.19 -4.99
C THR A 19 -2.93 17.05 -6.39
N ILE A 20 -4.15 16.59 -6.49
CA ILE A 20 -4.90 16.41 -7.74
C ILE A 20 -5.94 17.52 -7.81
N GLU A 21 -5.71 18.47 -8.71
CA GLU A 21 -6.62 19.57 -8.96
C GLU A 21 -7.45 19.26 -10.19
N VAL A 22 -8.76 19.27 -10.04
CA VAL A 22 -9.70 18.97 -11.12
C VAL A 22 -10.61 20.17 -11.38
N ASN A 23 -10.72 20.57 -12.64
CA ASN A 23 -11.61 21.63 -13.06
C ASN A 23 -12.48 21.17 -14.23
N CYS A 24 -13.79 21.18 -14.04
CA CYS A 24 -14.79 20.99 -15.10
C CYS A 24 -15.29 22.33 -15.64
N SER A 25 -15.17 22.53 -16.96
CA SER A 25 -15.58 23.75 -17.65
C SER A 25 -16.34 23.43 -18.95
N GLN A 26 -16.78 24.44 -19.67
CA GLN A 26 -17.47 24.27 -20.96
C GLN A 26 -16.54 23.65 -21.99
N GLY A 27 -16.98 22.58 -22.67
CA GLY A 27 -16.21 21.82 -23.67
C GLY A 27 -16.41 20.32 -23.53
N ILE A 28 -15.64 19.52 -24.27
CA ILE A 28 -15.76 18.04 -24.32
C ILE A 28 -14.40 17.34 -24.23
N ARG A 29 -13.31 18.08 -23.94
CA ARG A 29 -11.97 17.50 -23.93
C ARG A 29 -11.51 17.11 -22.54
N PHE A 30 -10.71 16.06 -22.48
CA PHE A 30 -10.03 15.61 -21.27
C PHE A 30 -8.53 15.91 -21.37
N PHE A 31 -7.97 16.60 -20.39
CA PHE A 31 -6.55 16.92 -20.31
C PHE A 31 -6.00 16.53 -18.95
N MET A 32 -4.80 15.95 -18.96
CA MET A 32 -4.09 15.60 -17.74
C MET A 32 -2.64 16.08 -17.84
N VAL A 33 -2.20 16.84 -16.83
CA VAL A 33 -0.86 17.42 -16.73
C VAL A 33 -0.22 17.07 -15.38
N GLY A 34 1.10 17.24 -15.23
CA GLY A 34 1.84 16.93 -14.01
C GLY A 34 2.58 15.58 -14.07
N LEU A 35 3.16 15.25 -15.23
CA LEU A 35 3.95 14.03 -15.49
C LEU A 35 3.22 12.69 -15.19
N PRO A 36 1.97 12.50 -15.64
CA PRO A 36 1.32 11.19 -15.57
C PRO A 36 2.00 10.21 -16.55
N ASP A 37 2.20 8.96 -16.11
CA ASP A 37 2.63 7.88 -17.01
C ASP A 37 1.49 7.38 -17.93
N ALA A 38 1.75 6.34 -18.74
CA ALA A 38 0.73 5.78 -19.62
C ALA A 38 -0.45 5.20 -18.81
N ALA A 39 -0.20 4.49 -17.73
CA ALA A 39 -1.24 3.85 -16.91
C ALA A 39 -2.16 4.90 -16.24
N VAL A 40 -1.59 6.03 -15.79
CA VAL A 40 -2.38 7.15 -15.25
C VAL A 40 -3.21 7.81 -16.35
N LYS A 41 -2.67 7.94 -17.58
CA LYS A 41 -3.45 8.50 -18.71
C LYS A 41 -4.61 7.62 -19.15
N GLU A 42 -4.42 6.29 -19.08
CA GLU A 42 -5.47 5.30 -19.37
C GLU A 42 -6.58 5.25 -18.30
N SER A 43 -6.38 5.90 -17.14
CA SER A 43 -7.38 5.96 -16.08
C SER A 43 -8.71 6.55 -16.55
N HIS A 44 -8.68 7.44 -17.54
CA HIS A 44 -9.90 8.04 -18.09
C HIS A 44 -10.93 6.98 -18.50
N GLU A 45 -10.52 5.98 -19.28
CA GLU A 45 -11.43 4.93 -19.76
C GLU A 45 -11.95 4.05 -18.62
N ARG A 46 -11.08 3.72 -17.63
CA ARG A 46 -11.49 2.96 -16.44
C ARG A 46 -12.47 3.74 -15.59
N ILE A 47 -12.20 5.03 -15.36
CA ILE A 47 -13.08 5.91 -14.56
C ILE A 47 -14.44 6.08 -15.24
N VAL A 48 -14.47 6.34 -16.54
CA VAL A 48 -15.75 6.47 -17.30
C VAL A 48 -16.59 5.21 -17.10
N SER A 49 -16.02 4.04 -17.38
CA SER A 49 -16.73 2.76 -17.24
C SER A 49 -17.19 2.52 -15.81
N ALA A 50 -16.30 2.67 -14.82
CA ALA A 50 -16.62 2.45 -13.40
C ALA A 50 -17.73 3.36 -12.89
N VAL A 51 -17.70 4.63 -13.25
CA VAL A 51 -18.70 5.63 -12.86
C VAL A 51 -20.06 5.33 -13.49
N GLU A 52 -20.10 5.02 -14.80
CA GLU A 52 -21.34 4.74 -15.52
C GLU A 52 -21.95 3.40 -15.10
N HIS A 53 -21.15 2.37 -14.84
CA HIS A 53 -21.63 1.08 -14.33
C HIS A 53 -22.34 1.22 -12.98
N ASN A 54 -21.90 2.15 -12.14
CA ASN A 54 -22.50 2.42 -10.82
C ASN A 54 -23.62 3.47 -10.84
N GLY A 55 -24.16 3.79 -12.02
CA GLY A 55 -25.32 4.66 -12.18
C GLY A 55 -25.05 6.16 -12.13
N TYR A 56 -23.77 6.55 -12.04
CA TYR A 56 -23.37 7.94 -12.16
C TYR A 56 -23.09 8.27 -13.64
N ARG A 57 -23.08 9.56 -13.99
CA ARG A 57 -22.74 10.00 -15.35
C ARG A 57 -21.39 10.69 -15.33
N PHE A 58 -20.49 10.29 -16.23
CA PHE A 58 -19.26 11.03 -16.45
C PHE A 58 -19.59 12.43 -17.03
N PRO A 59 -18.91 13.50 -16.57
CA PRO A 59 -19.21 14.87 -17.02
C PRO A 59 -19.05 15.04 -18.52
N ARG A 60 -20.09 15.53 -19.21
CA ARG A 60 -20.01 15.97 -20.61
C ARG A 60 -19.47 17.40 -20.69
N LYS A 61 -18.33 17.62 -20.07
CA LYS A 61 -17.66 18.91 -19.95
C LYS A 61 -16.17 18.75 -20.27
N GLN A 62 -15.49 19.85 -20.52
CA GLN A 62 -14.04 19.80 -20.54
C GLN A 62 -13.52 19.56 -19.13
N VAL A 63 -12.72 18.51 -18.96
CA VAL A 63 -12.09 18.14 -17.69
C VAL A 63 -10.59 18.40 -17.81
N ILE A 64 -10.06 19.22 -16.92
CA ILE A 64 -8.61 19.45 -16.80
C ILE A 64 -8.17 18.95 -15.44
N VAL A 65 -7.21 18.04 -15.44
CA VAL A 65 -6.58 17.48 -14.24
C VAL A 65 -5.14 17.94 -14.18
N ASN A 66 -4.74 18.49 -13.05
CA ASN A 66 -3.34 18.83 -12.75
C ASN A 66 -2.88 18.04 -11.52
N MET A 67 -1.78 17.28 -11.66
CA MET A 67 -1.19 16.48 -10.59
C MET A 67 0.12 17.12 -10.12
N SER A 68 0.08 17.79 -8.98
CA SER A 68 1.22 18.49 -8.40
C SER A 68 1.90 17.65 -7.28
N PRO A 69 3.24 17.72 -7.13
CA PRO A 69 4.19 18.54 -7.88
C PRO A 69 4.52 17.94 -9.26
N ALA A 70 4.87 18.79 -10.23
CA ALA A 70 5.09 18.38 -11.63
C ALA A 70 6.47 17.75 -11.90
N ASP A 71 7.39 17.80 -10.96
CA ASP A 71 8.73 17.21 -11.02
C ASP A 71 8.76 15.73 -10.63
N ILE A 72 7.68 15.23 -10.03
CA ILE A 72 7.54 13.84 -9.63
C ILE A 72 6.67 13.10 -10.65
N ARG A 73 7.17 11.97 -11.15
CA ARG A 73 6.41 11.09 -12.04
C ARG A 73 5.33 10.34 -11.25
N LYS A 74 4.10 10.34 -11.76
CA LYS A 74 2.98 9.58 -11.21
C LYS A 74 2.83 8.32 -12.02
N GLU A 75 3.00 7.16 -11.35
CA GLU A 75 3.04 5.85 -11.99
C GLU A 75 1.94 4.93 -11.48
N GLY A 76 1.38 4.12 -12.38
CA GLY A 76 0.42 3.08 -12.07
C GLY A 76 -1.01 3.56 -11.91
N ALA A 77 -1.93 2.59 -11.77
CA ALA A 77 -3.38 2.82 -11.77
C ALA A 77 -3.95 3.24 -10.40
N ALA A 78 -3.13 3.33 -9.35
CA ALA A 78 -3.59 3.65 -7.99
C ALA A 78 -4.23 5.05 -7.84
N TYR A 79 -4.09 5.90 -8.86
CA TYR A 79 -4.70 7.23 -8.90
C TYR A 79 -6.14 7.23 -9.44
N ASP A 80 -6.66 6.11 -9.93
CA ASP A 80 -8.00 6.05 -10.51
C ASP A 80 -9.07 6.54 -9.53
N LEU A 81 -9.01 6.10 -8.27
CA LEU A 81 -9.96 6.50 -7.24
C LEU A 81 -9.92 8.00 -6.94
N PRO A 82 -8.80 8.64 -6.59
CA PRO A 82 -8.77 10.07 -6.35
C PRO A 82 -9.12 10.90 -7.59
N LEU A 83 -8.76 10.43 -8.80
CA LEU A 83 -9.16 11.09 -10.04
C LEU A 83 -10.68 11.04 -10.24
N ALA A 84 -11.30 9.87 -10.06
CA ALA A 84 -12.75 9.70 -10.18
C ALA A 84 -13.51 10.59 -9.19
N VAL A 85 -13.08 10.60 -7.92
CA VAL A 85 -13.66 11.45 -6.87
C VAL A 85 -13.51 12.94 -7.23
N GLY A 86 -12.33 13.37 -7.67
CA GLY A 86 -12.09 14.75 -8.07
C GLY A 86 -12.94 15.21 -9.25
N ILE A 87 -13.13 14.33 -10.26
CA ILE A 87 -13.96 14.61 -11.44
C ILE A 87 -15.44 14.73 -11.04
N LEU A 88 -15.94 13.78 -10.25
CA LEU A 88 -17.34 13.81 -9.80
C LEU A 88 -17.62 15.00 -8.87
N ALA A 89 -16.69 15.34 -7.99
CA ALA A 89 -16.80 16.51 -7.12
C ALA A 89 -16.75 17.82 -7.89
N SER A 90 -15.90 17.93 -8.93
CA SER A 90 -15.84 19.12 -9.80
C SER A 90 -17.12 19.29 -10.64
N ASP A 91 -17.88 18.21 -10.86
CA ASP A 91 -19.21 18.18 -11.50
C ASP A 91 -20.38 18.21 -10.47
N GLU A 92 -20.09 18.56 -9.22
CA GLU A 92 -21.07 18.74 -8.14
C GLU A 92 -21.89 17.48 -7.78
N LYS A 93 -21.31 16.29 -8.01
CA LYS A 93 -21.92 14.99 -7.64
C LYS A 93 -21.41 14.44 -6.31
N ILE A 94 -20.35 15.03 -5.79
CA ILE A 94 -19.77 14.73 -4.47
C ILE A 94 -19.61 16.04 -3.72
N GLU A 95 -19.98 16.04 -2.46
CA GLU A 95 -19.76 17.17 -1.56
C GLU A 95 -18.26 17.37 -1.29
N THR A 96 -17.79 18.62 -1.37
CA THR A 96 -16.36 18.95 -1.29
C THR A 96 -15.85 19.16 0.13
N GLY A 97 -16.75 19.27 1.10
CA GLY A 97 -16.41 19.68 2.49
C GLY A 97 -15.42 18.76 3.18
N LYS A 98 -15.46 17.45 2.88
CA LYS A 98 -14.58 16.45 3.50
C LYS A 98 -13.30 16.15 2.69
N LEU A 99 -13.20 16.59 1.43
CA LEU A 99 -12.13 16.17 0.52
C LEU A 99 -10.72 16.53 1.00
N SER A 100 -10.58 17.62 1.72
CA SER A 100 -9.30 18.05 2.29
C SER A 100 -8.86 17.28 3.53
N GLU A 101 -9.78 16.52 4.15
CA GLU A 101 -9.51 15.75 5.36
C GLU A 101 -8.92 14.37 5.04
N TYR A 102 -9.14 13.85 3.83
CA TYR A 102 -8.81 12.48 3.46
C TYR A 102 -7.83 12.41 2.30
N MET A 103 -6.87 11.49 2.43
CA MET A 103 -6.07 11.03 1.29
C MET A 103 -6.75 9.79 0.68
N LEU A 104 -6.78 9.69 -0.64
CA LEU A 104 -7.43 8.59 -1.36
C LEU A 104 -6.44 7.90 -2.29
N MET A 105 -6.43 6.58 -2.30
CA MET A 105 -5.67 5.78 -3.26
C MET A 105 -6.42 4.48 -3.58
N GLY A 106 -6.42 4.08 -4.86
CA GLY A 106 -7.06 2.84 -5.30
C GLY A 106 -7.10 2.76 -6.82
N GLU A 107 -6.88 1.58 -7.36
CA GLU A 107 -7.10 1.27 -8.77
C GLU A 107 -8.57 0.89 -8.96
N LEU A 108 -9.20 1.33 -10.06
CA LEU A 108 -10.58 1.00 -10.40
C LEU A 108 -10.65 -0.09 -11.47
N SER A 109 -11.45 -1.12 -11.21
CA SER A 109 -11.96 -2.02 -12.24
C SER A 109 -13.12 -1.35 -13.00
N LEU A 110 -13.45 -1.88 -14.18
CA LEU A 110 -14.52 -1.31 -15.04
C LEU A 110 -15.90 -1.34 -14.39
N ASP A 111 -16.13 -2.23 -13.44
CA ASP A 111 -17.37 -2.33 -12.65
C ASP A 111 -17.39 -1.41 -11.42
N GLY A 112 -16.30 -0.66 -11.17
CA GLY A 112 -16.15 0.22 -10.01
C GLY A 112 -15.61 -0.44 -8.75
N SER A 113 -15.24 -1.73 -8.81
CA SER A 113 -14.51 -2.40 -7.73
C SER A 113 -13.14 -1.76 -7.55
N ILE A 114 -12.70 -1.65 -6.29
CA ILE A 114 -11.42 -1.03 -5.93
C ILE A 114 -10.38 -2.12 -5.70
N LEU A 115 -9.35 -2.14 -6.55
CA LEU A 115 -8.31 -3.15 -6.58
C LEU A 115 -7.12 -2.77 -5.68
N PRO A 116 -6.38 -3.79 -5.17
CA PRO A 116 -5.23 -3.59 -4.29
C PRO A 116 -4.14 -2.74 -4.92
N ILE A 117 -3.47 -1.94 -4.09
CA ILE A 117 -2.34 -1.08 -4.47
C ILE A 117 -1.04 -1.54 -3.80
N LYS A 118 0.09 -1.05 -4.30
CA LYS A 118 1.41 -1.20 -3.68
C LYS A 118 1.74 0.02 -2.84
N GLY A 119 2.52 -0.18 -1.78
CA GLY A 119 3.01 0.93 -0.96
C GLY A 119 1.98 1.52 -0.03
N ALA A 120 0.97 0.76 0.42
CA ALA A 120 -0.05 1.27 1.33
C ALA A 120 0.54 1.74 2.67
N LEU A 121 1.54 1.06 3.21
CA LEU A 121 2.20 1.47 4.46
C LEU A 121 2.94 2.82 4.34
N PRO A 122 3.86 3.06 3.39
CA PRO A 122 4.48 4.37 3.25
C PRO A 122 3.47 5.49 2.94
N ILE A 123 2.40 5.20 2.19
CA ILE A 123 1.31 6.15 1.94
C ILE A 123 0.62 6.53 3.25
N ALA A 124 0.30 5.55 4.11
CA ALA A 124 -0.32 5.80 5.42
C ALA A 124 0.60 6.61 6.35
N ILE A 125 1.90 6.29 6.39
CA ILE A 125 2.88 7.06 7.16
C ILE A 125 2.87 8.53 6.70
N LYS A 126 2.91 8.75 5.38
CA LYS A 126 2.91 10.10 4.81
C LYS A 126 1.60 10.83 5.08
N ALA A 127 0.44 10.18 4.96
CA ALA A 127 -0.85 10.77 5.28
C ALA A 127 -0.90 11.29 6.73
N ARG A 128 -0.40 10.49 7.69
CA ARG A 128 -0.28 10.90 9.09
C ARG A 128 0.65 12.10 9.28
N GLU A 129 1.84 12.08 8.64
CA GLU A 129 2.83 13.15 8.75
C GLU A 129 2.28 14.49 8.27
N GLU A 130 1.49 14.48 7.20
CA GLU A 130 0.86 15.68 6.63
C GLU A 130 -0.43 16.09 7.36
N GLY A 131 -0.83 15.35 8.40
CA GLY A 131 -1.96 15.70 9.25
C GLY A 131 -3.33 15.42 8.66
N PHE A 132 -3.44 14.50 7.67
CA PHE A 132 -4.74 14.03 7.21
C PHE A 132 -5.48 13.32 8.33
N LYS A 133 -6.80 13.53 8.40
CA LYS A 133 -7.67 12.83 9.33
C LYS A 133 -7.74 11.34 9.04
N GLY A 134 -7.79 11.00 7.75
CA GLY A 134 -7.85 9.60 7.35
C GLY A 134 -7.33 9.31 5.96
N LEU A 135 -7.20 8.01 5.71
CA LEU A 135 -6.78 7.41 4.45
C LEU A 135 -7.86 6.44 3.96
N ILE A 136 -8.34 6.66 2.74
CA ILE A 136 -9.31 5.79 2.07
C ILE A 136 -8.57 4.96 1.03
N ILE A 137 -8.56 3.63 1.21
CA ILE A 137 -7.79 2.69 0.38
C ILE A 137 -8.55 1.40 0.14
N PRO A 138 -8.07 0.53 -0.79
CA PRO A 138 -8.70 -0.77 -1.00
C PRO A 138 -8.72 -1.61 0.27
N LYS A 139 -9.81 -2.31 0.54
CA LYS A 139 -10.00 -3.18 1.71
C LYS A 139 -8.87 -4.21 1.89
N ALA A 140 -8.31 -4.69 0.78
CA ALA A 140 -7.20 -5.63 0.81
C ALA A 140 -5.91 -5.06 1.43
N ASN A 141 -5.73 -3.73 1.41
CA ASN A 141 -4.55 -3.05 1.94
C ASN A 141 -4.77 -2.44 3.34
N VAL A 142 -6.00 -2.47 3.85
CA VAL A 142 -6.35 -1.72 5.06
C VAL A 142 -5.53 -2.15 6.27
N ARG A 143 -5.28 -3.45 6.45
CA ARG A 143 -4.52 -3.95 7.60
C ARG A 143 -3.06 -3.52 7.58
N GLU A 144 -2.45 -3.47 6.39
CA GLU A 144 -1.10 -2.97 6.18
C GLU A 144 -0.98 -1.48 6.55
N ALA A 145 -1.95 -0.66 6.18
CA ALA A 145 -1.94 0.77 6.47
C ALA A 145 -2.35 1.09 7.92
N ALA A 146 -3.26 0.31 8.51
CA ALA A 146 -3.80 0.54 9.85
C ALA A 146 -2.80 0.28 11.00
N VAL A 147 -1.59 -0.23 10.71
CA VAL A 147 -0.49 -0.26 11.69
C VAL A 147 0.02 1.14 12.05
N VAL A 148 -0.33 2.15 11.26
CA VAL A 148 0.05 3.53 11.49
C VAL A 148 -0.90 4.15 12.50
N ASN A 149 -0.43 4.34 13.74
CA ASN A 149 -1.22 4.97 14.80
C ASN A 149 -1.57 6.43 14.48
N HIS A 150 -2.68 6.91 15.01
CA HIS A 150 -3.17 8.30 14.83
C HIS A 150 -3.52 8.67 13.38
N LEU A 151 -3.99 7.71 12.62
CA LEU A 151 -4.57 7.90 11.30
C LEU A 151 -5.78 6.96 11.17
N ASP A 152 -6.93 7.48 10.82
CA ASP A 152 -8.10 6.68 10.54
C ASP A 152 -7.96 6.03 9.14
N VAL A 153 -7.94 4.71 9.07
CA VAL A 153 -7.80 3.98 7.79
C VAL A 153 -9.10 3.31 7.43
N TYR A 154 -9.66 3.69 6.30
CA TYR A 154 -10.94 3.20 5.79
C TYR A 154 -10.72 2.28 4.61
N GLY A 155 -11.14 1.02 4.76
CA GLY A 155 -11.09 0.02 3.69
C GLY A 155 -12.38 0.03 2.88
N VAL A 156 -12.26 0.19 1.56
CA VAL A 156 -13.38 0.25 0.63
C VAL A 156 -13.25 -0.81 -0.46
N GLU A 157 -14.38 -1.33 -0.93
CA GLU A 157 -14.44 -2.36 -1.98
C GLU A 157 -14.95 -1.80 -3.31
N ASN A 158 -15.77 -0.72 -3.28
CA ASN A 158 -16.37 -0.15 -4.48
C ASN A 158 -16.40 1.39 -4.40
N ILE A 159 -16.31 2.04 -5.55
CA ILE A 159 -16.36 3.51 -5.67
C ILE A 159 -17.65 4.11 -5.08
N THR A 160 -18.76 3.40 -5.12
CA THR A 160 -20.06 3.85 -4.57
C THR A 160 -19.98 4.06 -3.06
N GLU A 161 -19.22 3.22 -2.33
CA GLU A 161 -19.03 3.40 -0.88
C GLU A 161 -18.33 4.72 -0.59
N VAL A 162 -17.29 5.04 -1.38
CA VAL A 162 -16.53 6.29 -1.24
C VAL A 162 -17.42 7.51 -1.52
N ILE A 163 -18.20 7.48 -2.60
CA ILE A 163 -19.11 8.57 -2.97
C ILE A 163 -20.14 8.81 -1.86
N ARG A 164 -20.79 7.76 -1.38
CA ARG A 164 -21.82 7.84 -0.32
C ARG A 164 -21.23 8.30 1.02
N PHE A 165 -20.02 7.88 1.37
CA PHE A 165 -19.32 8.33 2.56
C PHE A 165 -18.98 9.82 2.49
N LEU A 166 -18.45 10.28 1.35
CA LEU A 166 -18.12 11.70 1.17
C LEU A 166 -19.36 12.59 1.17
N ASN A 167 -20.48 12.11 0.64
CA ASN A 167 -21.78 12.79 0.69
C ASN A 167 -22.48 12.71 2.07
N GLY A 168 -21.89 11.98 3.04
CA GLY A 168 -22.50 11.83 4.36
C GLY A 168 -23.72 10.91 4.41
N GLU A 169 -23.96 10.09 3.36
CA GLU A 169 -25.07 9.15 3.28
C GLU A 169 -24.82 7.87 4.10
N ILE A 170 -23.55 7.52 4.28
CA ILE A 170 -23.11 6.38 5.10
C ILE A 170 -21.94 6.80 5.98
N GLU A 171 -21.76 6.09 7.09
CA GLU A 171 -20.55 6.13 7.89
C GLU A 171 -19.68 4.91 7.56
N LEU A 172 -18.38 5.12 7.47
CA LEU A 172 -17.39 4.05 7.39
C LEU A 172 -16.70 3.94 8.74
N GLU A 173 -16.49 2.72 9.19
CA GLU A 173 -15.74 2.46 10.41
C GLU A 173 -14.25 2.36 10.09
N PRO A 174 -13.37 3.10 10.79
CA PRO A 174 -11.94 2.97 10.61
C PRO A 174 -11.46 1.62 11.13
N THR A 175 -10.51 1.02 10.43
CA THR A 175 -9.88 -0.22 10.88
C THR A 175 -8.85 0.11 11.96
N VAL A 176 -9.05 -0.46 13.14
CA VAL A 176 -8.15 -0.31 14.29
C VAL A 176 -7.32 -1.58 14.47
N ILE A 177 -6.00 -1.42 14.52
CA ILE A 177 -5.05 -2.52 14.80
C ILE A 177 -4.19 -2.12 15.99
N ASP A 178 -4.12 -3.00 16.98
CA ASP A 178 -3.09 -2.91 18.00
C ASP A 178 -1.76 -3.42 17.43
N THR A 179 -0.96 -2.49 16.92
CA THR A 179 0.32 -2.79 16.27
C THR A 179 1.28 -3.57 17.18
N ARG A 180 1.24 -3.32 18.50
CA ARG A 180 2.06 -4.06 19.47
C ARG A 180 1.57 -5.49 19.63
N ALA A 181 0.26 -5.68 19.83
CA ALA A 181 -0.32 -7.01 19.97
C ALA A 181 -0.11 -7.85 18.70
N GLU A 182 -0.31 -7.27 17.50
CA GLU A 182 -0.02 -7.92 16.22
C GLU A 182 1.45 -8.33 16.11
N PHE A 183 2.37 -7.42 16.40
CA PHE A 183 3.81 -7.68 16.36
C PHE A 183 4.19 -8.86 17.28
N PHE A 184 3.71 -8.88 18.51
CA PHE A 184 4.05 -9.96 19.46
C PHE A 184 3.35 -11.28 19.15
N ARG A 185 2.18 -11.27 18.53
CA ARG A 185 1.46 -12.49 18.16
C ARG A 185 2.19 -13.29 17.08
N GLU A 186 2.70 -12.62 16.06
CA GLU A 186 3.41 -13.27 14.96
C GLU A 186 4.89 -13.55 15.26
N TYR A 187 5.41 -12.98 16.34
CA TYR A 187 6.79 -13.06 16.74
C TYR A 187 7.28 -14.47 17.07
N THR A 188 6.42 -15.33 17.56
CA THR A 188 6.76 -16.69 18.06
C THR A 188 6.45 -17.80 17.05
N HIS A 189 5.83 -17.49 15.92
CA HIS A 189 5.39 -18.50 14.96
C HIS A 189 6.34 -18.53 13.76
N PHE A 190 7.17 -19.57 13.67
CA PHE A 190 8.06 -19.81 12.53
C PHE A 190 7.57 -21.00 11.72
N ASP A 191 7.34 -20.82 10.40
CA ASP A 191 7.02 -21.90 9.48
C ASP A 191 8.18 -22.90 9.33
N LEU A 192 9.41 -22.41 9.44
CA LEU A 192 10.65 -23.18 9.37
C LEU A 192 11.46 -22.94 10.64
N ASP A 193 11.47 -23.92 11.54
CA ASP A 193 12.19 -23.82 12.80
C ASP A 193 13.52 -24.59 12.75
N PHE A 194 14.54 -24.03 13.40
CA PHE A 194 15.86 -24.66 13.49
C PHE A 194 15.82 -25.97 14.29
N SER A 195 14.86 -26.15 15.15
CA SER A 195 14.60 -27.40 15.89
C SER A 195 14.25 -28.61 14.98
N ASP A 196 13.80 -28.37 13.75
CA ASP A 196 13.57 -29.42 12.76
C ASP A 196 14.84 -30.13 12.31
N VAL A 197 16.00 -29.51 12.50
CA VAL A 197 17.30 -30.08 12.12
C VAL A 197 17.65 -31.18 13.11
N LYS A 198 17.71 -32.41 12.63
CA LYS A 198 18.07 -33.58 13.46
C LYS A 198 19.56 -33.85 13.35
N GLY A 199 20.23 -34.06 14.50
CA GLY A 199 21.67 -34.26 14.55
C GLY A 199 22.47 -33.01 14.16
N GLN A 200 23.71 -33.20 13.68
CA GLN A 200 24.63 -32.15 13.22
C GLN A 200 24.95 -31.08 14.28
N GLU A 201 25.20 -31.49 15.51
CA GLU A 201 25.35 -30.61 16.68
C GLU A 201 26.49 -29.57 16.51
N SER A 202 27.61 -29.94 15.87
CA SER A 202 28.72 -29.01 15.58
C SER A 202 28.32 -27.93 14.58
N VAL A 203 27.49 -28.26 13.58
CA VAL A 203 27.00 -27.32 12.58
C VAL A 203 25.96 -26.41 13.21
N LYS A 204 25.04 -26.95 14.02
CA LYS A 204 24.08 -26.16 14.79
C LYS A 204 24.78 -25.12 15.67
N ARG A 205 25.82 -25.57 16.39
CA ARG A 205 26.60 -24.65 17.25
C ARG A 205 27.28 -23.54 16.45
N ALA A 206 27.77 -23.83 15.25
CA ALA A 206 28.33 -22.82 14.36
C ALA A 206 27.28 -21.80 13.92
N PHE A 207 26.04 -22.23 13.61
CA PHE A 207 24.93 -21.33 13.31
C PHE A 207 24.53 -20.47 14.49
N GLU A 208 24.46 -21.03 15.71
CA GLU A 208 24.17 -20.26 16.93
C GLU A 208 25.21 -19.13 17.15
N VAL A 209 26.50 -19.47 17.03
CA VAL A 209 27.57 -18.48 17.17
C VAL A 209 27.49 -17.41 16.09
N ALA A 210 27.24 -17.81 14.84
CA ALA A 210 27.11 -16.88 13.72
C ALA A 210 25.89 -15.95 13.90
N ALA A 211 24.74 -16.50 14.32
CA ALA A 211 23.54 -15.72 14.57
C ALA A 211 23.71 -14.74 15.74
N ALA A 212 24.31 -15.18 16.84
CA ALA A 212 24.53 -14.35 18.02
C ALA A 212 25.57 -13.25 17.77
N GLY A 213 26.58 -13.50 16.95
CA GLY A 213 27.64 -12.53 16.66
C GLY A 213 27.46 -11.73 15.38
N GLY A 214 26.38 -11.95 14.62
CA GLY A 214 26.18 -11.31 13.31
C GLY A 214 27.26 -11.69 12.28
N HIS A 215 27.80 -12.91 12.38
CA HIS A 215 28.89 -13.36 11.53
C HIS A 215 28.41 -13.98 10.22
N ASN A 216 29.21 -13.79 9.16
CA ASN A 216 29.03 -14.56 7.93
C ASN A 216 29.40 -16.03 8.16
N ILE A 217 28.65 -16.94 7.50
CA ILE A 217 28.90 -18.38 7.58
C ILE A 217 28.97 -18.98 6.17
N ILE A 218 29.89 -19.89 5.96
CA ILE A 218 29.99 -20.69 4.74
C ILE A 218 29.77 -22.17 5.06
N LEU A 219 28.92 -22.83 4.23
CA LEU A 219 28.61 -24.24 4.37
C LEU A 219 29.20 -25.00 3.20
N ILE A 220 30.13 -25.92 3.47
CA ILE A 220 30.79 -26.78 2.49
C ILE A 220 30.38 -28.22 2.75
N GLY A 221 30.03 -28.95 1.70
CA GLY A 221 29.65 -30.35 1.82
C GLY A 221 28.97 -30.89 0.55
N PRO A 222 28.77 -32.21 0.45
CA PRO A 222 28.19 -32.85 -0.72
C PRO A 222 26.72 -32.41 -0.96
N PRO A 223 26.18 -32.59 -2.17
CA PRO A 223 24.73 -32.47 -2.41
C PRO A 223 23.94 -33.33 -1.44
N GLY A 224 22.78 -32.86 -1.01
CA GLY A 224 21.91 -33.58 -0.06
C GLY A 224 22.29 -33.47 1.43
N ALA A 225 23.41 -32.84 1.79
CA ALA A 225 23.84 -32.69 3.19
C ALA A 225 23.01 -31.69 4.02
N GLY A 226 21.91 -31.17 3.50
CA GLY A 226 21.01 -30.27 4.23
C GLY A 226 21.43 -28.82 4.33
N LYS A 227 22.48 -28.35 3.63
CA LYS A 227 23.01 -26.99 3.69
C LYS A 227 21.94 -25.90 3.49
N SER A 228 21.19 -25.99 2.39
CA SER A 228 20.14 -25.02 2.08
C SER A 228 18.96 -25.10 3.04
N MET A 229 18.66 -26.29 3.57
CA MET A 229 17.63 -26.51 4.56
C MET A 229 17.96 -25.80 5.88
N MET A 230 19.20 -25.92 6.36
CA MET A 230 19.69 -25.23 7.55
C MET A 230 19.78 -23.72 7.34
N ALA A 231 20.28 -23.28 6.18
CA ALA A 231 20.39 -21.86 5.86
C ALA A 231 19.01 -21.15 5.89
N LYS A 232 17.95 -21.78 5.36
CA LYS A 232 16.60 -21.24 5.38
C LYS A 232 16.01 -21.09 6.80
N ARG A 233 16.51 -21.86 7.76
CA ARG A 233 16.06 -21.88 9.16
C ARG A 233 16.84 -20.92 10.08
N ILE A 234 17.89 -20.26 9.57
CA ILE A 234 18.69 -19.36 10.39
C ILE A 234 17.85 -18.23 11.00
N ALA A 235 16.81 -17.79 10.31
CA ALA A 235 15.94 -16.71 10.77
C ALA A 235 15.27 -17.04 12.12
N SER A 236 14.96 -18.32 12.41
CA SER A 236 14.33 -18.74 13.67
C SER A 236 15.26 -18.65 14.90
N ILE A 237 16.58 -18.59 14.71
CA ILE A 237 17.57 -18.45 15.79
C ILE A 237 18.22 -17.07 15.82
N MET A 238 17.91 -16.20 14.87
CA MET A 238 18.42 -14.81 14.89
C MET A 238 17.70 -13.97 15.95
N PRO A 239 18.36 -12.93 16.49
CA PRO A 239 17.66 -11.96 17.32
C PRO A 239 16.43 -11.42 16.57
N PRO A 240 15.32 -11.28 17.28
CA PRO A 240 14.08 -10.79 16.71
C PRO A 240 14.22 -9.38 16.12
N LEU A 241 13.31 -9.00 15.23
CA LEU A 241 13.21 -7.62 14.79
C LEU A 241 12.73 -6.73 15.94
N THR A 242 13.26 -5.54 16.02
CA THR A 242 12.59 -4.46 16.76
C THR A 242 11.37 -3.99 15.97
N LEU A 243 10.43 -3.31 16.62
CA LEU A 243 9.25 -2.77 15.93
C LEU A 243 9.66 -1.82 14.79
N GLN A 244 10.72 -1.04 14.98
CA GLN A 244 11.22 -0.14 13.95
C GLN A 244 11.79 -0.91 12.76
N GLU A 245 12.62 -1.94 12.99
CA GLU A 245 13.13 -2.80 11.91
C GLU A 245 12.01 -3.53 11.17
N ALA A 246 10.96 -3.96 11.90
CA ALA A 246 9.78 -4.59 11.32
C ALA A 246 9.02 -3.63 10.40
N LEU A 247 8.82 -2.38 10.83
CA LEU A 247 8.18 -1.34 10.01
C LEU A 247 9.00 -1.03 8.74
N GLU A 248 10.32 -0.86 8.87
CA GLU A 248 11.20 -0.61 7.72
C GLU A 248 11.19 -1.79 6.73
N THR A 249 11.24 -3.02 7.24
CA THR A 249 11.16 -4.23 6.41
C THR A 249 9.79 -4.31 5.72
N THR A 250 8.72 -4.01 6.43
CA THR A 250 7.36 -4.00 5.89
C THR A 250 7.22 -2.94 4.80
N LYS A 251 7.77 -1.73 4.97
CA LYS A 251 7.77 -0.69 3.93
C LYS A 251 8.39 -1.21 2.62
N ILE A 252 9.54 -1.87 2.69
CA ILE A 252 10.23 -2.44 1.52
C ILE A 252 9.35 -3.47 0.81
N HIS A 253 8.72 -4.38 1.58
CA HIS A 253 7.85 -5.41 1.03
C HIS A 253 6.53 -4.84 0.46
N SER A 254 5.98 -3.81 1.11
CA SER A 254 4.81 -3.06 0.66
C SER A 254 5.03 -2.46 -0.73
N VAL A 255 6.11 -1.71 -0.90
CA VAL A 255 6.47 -1.08 -2.20
C VAL A 255 6.76 -2.13 -3.26
N ALA A 256 7.43 -3.23 -2.89
CA ALA A 256 7.71 -4.33 -3.81
C ALA A 256 6.45 -5.14 -4.19
N GLY A 257 5.29 -4.88 -3.57
CA GLY A 257 4.06 -5.64 -3.76
C GLY A 257 4.16 -7.09 -3.30
N LYS A 258 4.96 -7.35 -2.25
CA LYS A 258 5.22 -8.67 -1.68
C LYS A 258 4.54 -8.89 -0.33
N MET A 259 3.66 -8.00 0.07
CA MET A 259 2.81 -8.22 1.24
C MET A 259 1.76 -9.27 0.93
N GLU A 260 1.55 -10.21 1.84
CA GLU A 260 0.44 -11.16 1.73
C GLU A 260 -0.88 -10.44 2.00
N ARG A 261 -1.95 -10.88 1.32
CA ARG A 261 -3.27 -10.28 1.52
C ARG A 261 -3.71 -10.44 2.97
N GLY A 262 -4.06 -9.32 3.60
CA GLY A 262 -4.52 -9.29 4.99
C GLY A 262 -3.40 -9.34 6.04
N SER A 263 -2.12 -9.33 5.65
CA SER A 263 -1.02 -9.13 6.58
C SER A 263 -0.94 -7.65 7.00
N SER A 264 -0.47 -7.43 8.22
CA SER A 264 -0.32 -6.07 8.78
C SER A 264 1.15 -5.65 8.84
N LEU A 265 1.99 -6.48 9.44
CA LEU A 265 3.39 -6.17 9.73
C LEU A 265 4.24 -7.44 9.56
N LEU A 266 5.43 -7.30 9.03
CA LEU A 266 6.43 -8.37 8.98
C LEU A 266 7.20 -8.39 10.31
N SER A 267 6.88 -9.34 11.17
CA SER A 267 7.54 -9.51 12.47
C SER A 267 8.77 -10.41 12.42
N GLN A 268 8.92 -11.19 11.36
CA GLN A 268 10.04 -12.12 11.17
C GLN A 268 11.06 -11.59 10.16
N ARG A 269 12.32 -11.98 10.35
CA ARG A 269 13.39 -11.67 9.40
C ARG A 269 13.18 -12.46 8.10
N PRO A 270 12.98 -11.81 6.94
CA PRO A 270 12.77 -12.51 5.68
C PRO A 270 14.08 -13.15 5.21
N PHE A 271 14.05 -14.45 4.91
CA PHE A 271 15.16 -15.14 4.27
C PHE A 271 15.14 -14.91 2.75
N ARG A 272 16.21 -14.41 2.19
CA ARG A 272 16.39 -14.26 0.75
C ARG A 272 17.40 -15.26 0.22
N ALA A 273 16.95 -16.17 -0.64
CA ALA A 273 17.84 -16.98 -1.47
C ALA A 273 18.04 -16.26 -2.82
N PRO A 274 19.30 -15.99 -3.26
CA PRO A 274 19.52 -15.53 -4.62
C PRO A 274 19.03 -16.60 -5.60
N HIS A 275 18.47 -16.16 -6.72
CA HIS A 275 18.07 -17.10 -7.77
C HIS A 275 19.34 -17.78 -8.30
N PRO A 276 19.38 -19.13 -8.42
CA PRO A 276 20.48 -19.77 -9.13
C PRO A 276 20.46 -19.29 -10.58
N THR A 277 21.53 -18.60 -10.97
CA THR A 277 21.80 -18.19 -12.36
C THR A 277 22.22 -19.40 -13.20
#